data_182788c2bbb6ec42d92ab9f97b990650
#
_entry.id   182788c2bbb6ec42d92ab9f97b990650
#
_cell.length_a   1.000
_cell.length_b   1.000
_cell.length_c   1.000
_cell.angle_alpha   90.00
_cell.angle_beta   90.00
_cell.angle_gamma   90.00
#
_symmetry.space_group_name_H-M   'P 1'
#
loop_
_entity.id
_entity.type
_entity.pdbx_description
1 polymer ?
#
loop_
_entity_poly.entity_id
_entity_poly.type
_entity_poly.pdbx_seq_one_letter_code
_entity_poly.pdbx_strand_id
1 'polypeptide(L)'
;MKRATYYYHVKDRLDKYYVTRQQIHSIFSQHQERYGYRRVWLALRANGEVINRKVVARLMQEEGLKAKQSRVHYHSYKGCVGKVAPNILDRQFAAENPNQKWSTDVTQVDL
;
A
#
# COMPACT_ATOMS: atom_id res chain seq x y z
N MET A 1 27.19 -8.53 -38.22
CA MET A 1 26.37 -9.34 -37.28
C MET A 1 26.36 -10.79 -37.80
N LYS A 2 26.67 -11.77 -36.95
CA LYS A 2 26.62 -13.19 -37.35
C LYS A 2 25.18 -13.62 -37.63
N ARG A 3 24.96 -14.45 -38.67
CA ARG A 3 23.62 -14.93 -39.09
C ARG A 3 22.80 -15.55 -37.93
N ALA A 4 23.45 -16.32 -37.05
CA ALA A 4 22.82 -16.89 -35.86
C ALA A 4 22.29 -15.83 -34.87
N THR A 5 23.01 -14.71 -34.68
CA THR A 5 22.60 -13.60 -33.84
C THR A 5 21.37 -12.89 -34.40
N TYR A 6 21.33 -12.71 -35.75
CA TYR A 6 20.15 -12.14 -36.43
C TYR A 6 18.89 -12.97 -36.18
N TYR A 7 18.94 -14.28 -36.45
CA TYR A 7 17.79 -15.15 -36.20
C TYR A 7 17.40 -15.29 -34.71
N TYR A 8 18.37 -15.12 -33.81
CA TYR A 8 18.09 -15.11 -32.39
C TYR A 8 17.24 -13.88 -31.98
N HIS A 9 17.48 -12.73 -32.60
CA HIS A 9 16.71 -11.50 -32.33
C HIS A 9 15.38 -11.42 -33.07
N VAL A 10 15.28 -12.03 -34.25
CA VAL A 10 14.07 -12.04 -35.10
C VAL A 10 13.06 -13.08 -34.64
N LYS A 11 13.49 -14.09 -33.87
CA LYS A 11 12.59 -15.12 -33.38
C LYS A 11 11.57 -14.48 -32.45
N ASP A 12 10.29 -14.43 -32.88
CA ASP A 12 9.17 -14.04 -32.02
C ASP A 12 9.16 -14.92 -30.77
N ARG A 13 9.66 -14.38 -29.70
CA ARG A 13 9.61 -15.05 -28.40
C ARG A 13 8.22 -14.84 -27.85
N LEU A 14 7.43 -15.90 -27.81
CA LEU A 14 6.23 -15.92 -27.01
C LEU A 14 6.57 -15.40 -25.62
N ASP A 15 5.81 -14.41 -25.15
CA ASP A 15 6.06 -13.84 -23.82
C ASP A 15 5.91 -14.93 -22.77
N LYS A 16 7.01 -15.36 -22.20
CA LYS A 16 7.07 -16.37 -21.15
C LYS A 16 6.11 -16.06 -20.00
N TYR A 17 5.82 -14.79 -19.78
CA TYR A 17 5.04 -14.30 -18.64
C TYR A 17 3.65 -13.84 -19.04
N TYR A 18 3.15 -14.18 -20.23
CA TYR A 18 1.84 -13.76 -20.71
C TYR A 18 0.71 -14.10 -19.73
N VAL A 19 0.63 -15.34 -19.29
CA VAL A 19 -0.36 -15.80 -18.31
C VAL A 19 -0.19 -15.08 -16.98
N THR A 20 1.04 -14.93 -16.52
CA THR A 20 1.34 -14.22 -15.27
C THR A 20 0.94 -12.74 -15.35
N ARG A 21 1.12 -12.07 -16.49
CA ARG A 21 0.65 -10.69 -16.69
C ARG A 21 -0.87 -10.59 -16.55
N GLN A 22 -1.62 -11.50 -17.16
CA GLN A 22 -3.08 -11.53 -17.03
C GLN A 22 -3.51 -11.73 -15.58
N GLN A 23 -2.86 -12.63 -14.86
CA GLN A 23 -3.14 -12.85 -13.43
C GLN A 23 -2.82 -11.62 -12.59
N ILE A 24 -1.70 -10.93 -12.85
CA ILE A 24 -1.34 -9.67 -12.18
C ILE A 24 -2.43 -8.62 -12.41
N HIS A 25 -2.90 -8.43 -13.64
CA HIS A 25 -3.98 -7.50 -13.97
C HIS A 25 -5.28 -7.86 -13.25
N SER A 26 -5.65 -9.13 -13.24
CA SER A 26 -6.86 -9.62 -12.55
C SER A 26 -6.80 -9.31 -11.06
N ILE A 27 -5.70 -9.66 -10.38
CA ILE A 27 -5.51 -9.40 -8.95
C ILE A 27 -5.51 -7.90 -8.67
N PHE A 28 -4.83 -7.11 -9.51
CA PHE A 28 -4.73 -5.67 -9.33
C PHE A 28 -6.09 -4.97 -9.44
N SER A 29 -6.89 -5.34 -10.44
CA SER A 29 -8.26 -4.82 -10.64
C SER A 29 -9.21 -5.28 -9.52
N GLN A 30 -9.15 -6.54 -9.11
CA GLN A 30 -9.97 -7.09 -8.03
C GLN A 30 -9.77 -6.31 -6.72
N HIS A 31 -8.56 -5.84 -6.46
CA HIS A 31 -8.23 -5.08 -5.26
C HIS A 31 -8.22 -3.55 -5.49
N GLN A 32 -8.99 -3.06 -6.46
CA GLN A 32 -9.21 -1.64 -6.72
C GLN A 32 -7.90 -0.84 -6.92
N GLU A 33 -6.90 -1.47 -7.55
CA GLU A 33 -5.60 -0.86 -7.84
C GLU A 33 -4.79 -0.42 -6.59
N ARG A 34 -5.13 -0.97 -5.41
CA ARG A 34 -4.45 -0.63 -4.15
C ARG A 34 -3.27 -1.53 -3.84
N TYR A 35 -3.13 -2.66 -4.54
CA TYR A 35 -2.07 -3.62 -4.28
C TYR A 35 -0.77 -3.23 -4.99
N GLY A 36 0.28 -3.00 -4.21
CA GLY A 36 1.64 -2.92 -4.74
C GLY A 36 2.22 -4.33 -5.03
N TYR A 37 3.35 -4.39 -5.70
CA TYR A 37 3.97 -5.64 -6.15
C TYR A 37 4.15 -6.71 -5.05
N ARG A 38 4.37 -6.30 -3.79
CA ARG A 38 4.53 -7.25 -2.67
C ARG A 38 3.23 -7.99 -2.36
N ARG A 39 2.09 -7.28 -2.36
CA ARG A 39 0.77 -7.88 -2.13
C ARG A 39 0.31 -8.71 -3.32
N VAL A 40 0.56 -8.22 -4.54
CA VAL A 40 0.28 -8.98 -5.78
C VAL A 40 1.10 -10.27 -5.81
N TRP A 41 2.38 -10.23 -5.46
CA TRP A 41 3.22 -11.41 -5.36
C TRP A 41 2.70 -12.42 -4.32
N LEU A 42 2.26 -11.97 -3.14
CA LEU A 42 1.67 -12.84 -2.13
C LEU A 42 0.36 -13.49 -2.63
N ALA A 43 -0.48 -12.74 -3.33
CA ALA A 43 -1.71 -13.27 -3.93
C ALA A 43 -1.43 -14.32 -5.01
N LEU A 44 -0.46 -14.07 -5.90
CA LEU A 44 0.00 -15.06 -6.89
C LEU A 44 0.51 -16.34 -6.22
N ARG A 45 1.29 -16.20 -5.15
CA ARG A 45 1.80 -17.34 -4.39
C ARG A 45 0.69 -18.13 -3.69
N ALA A 46 -0.33 -17.44 -3.17
CA ALA A 46 -1.52 -18.07 -2.59
C ALA A 46 -2.30 -18.89 -3.65
N ASN A 47 -2.29 -18.43 -4.91
CA ASN A 47 -2.87 -19.17 -6.04
C ASN A 47 -1.98 -20.31 -6.55
N GLY A 48 -0.84 -20.60 -5.90
CA GLY A 48 0.08 -21.68 -6.26
C GLY A 48 1.17 -21.31 -7.27
N GLU A 49 1.26 -20.05 -7.69
CA GLU A 49 2.29 -19.61 -8.64
C GLU A 49 3.66 -19.44 -7.96
N VAL A 50 4.66 -20.09 -8.53
CA VAL A 50 6.05 -20.02 -8.06
C VAL A 50 6.83 -19.02 -8.91
N ILE A 51 6.77 -17.75 -8.55
CA ILE A 51 7.44 -16.67 -9.25
C ILE A 51 8.26 -15.81 -8.29
N ASN A 52 9.39 -15.29 -8.77
CA ASN A 52 10.24 -14.41 -7.96
C ASN A 52 9.61 -13.02 -7.82
N ARG A 53 9.63 -12.47 -6.60
CA ARG A 53 9.12 -11.13 -6.30
C ARG A 53 9.69 -10.02 -7.19
N LYS A 54 10.99 -10.10 -7.56
CA LYS A 54 11.64 -9.14 -8.47
C LYS A 54 11.03 -9.17 -9.88
N VAL A 55 10.61 -10.36 -10.35
CA VAL A 55 9.97 -10.51 -11.65
C VAL A 55 8.59 -9.85 -11.63
N VAL A 56 7.79 -10.07 -10.60
CA VAL A 56 6.46 -9.43 -10.44
C VAL A 56 6.61 -7.90 -10.42
N ALA A 57 7.60 -7.37 -9.69
CA ALA A 57 7.87 -5.93 -9.65
C ALA A 57 8.19 -5.37 -11.04
N ARG A 58 9.04 -6.07 -11.81
CA ARG A 58 9.39 -5.68 -13.18
C ARG A 58 8.17 -5.72 -14.11
N LEU A 59 7.39 -6.81 -14.08
CA LEU A 59 6.20 -6.95 -14.91
C LEU A 59 5.18 -5.84 -14.62
N MET A 60 4.92 -5.53 -13.36
CA MET A 60 4.03 -4.43 -12.97
C MET A 60 4.56 -3.07 -13.46
N GLN A 61 5.88 -2.86 -13.42
CA GLN A 61 6.50 -1.64 -13.94
C GLN A 61 6.38 -1.53 -15.47
N GLU A 62 6.61 -2.62 -16.20
CA GLU A 62 6.45 -2.70 -17.65
C GLU A 62 5.01 -2.40 -18.10
N GLU A 63 4.02 -2.86 -17.33
CA GLU A 63 2.59 -2.63 -17.56
C GLU A 63 2.09 -1.28 -16.99
N GLY A 64 2.97 -0.49 -16.36
CA GLY A 64 2.59 0.79 -15.76
C GLY A 64 1.68 0.69 -14.53
N LEU A 65 1.54 -0.49 -13.92
CA LEU A 65 0.67 -0.72 -12.78
C LEU A 65 1.28 -0.15 -11.51
N LYS A 66 0.72 0.93 -11.02
CA LYS A 66 1.13 1.58 -9.76
C LYS A 66 -0.02 1.56 -8.77
N ALA A 67 0.25 1.10 -7.55
CA ALA A 67 -0.75 1.14 -6.50
C ALA A 67 -1.20 2.57 -6.21
N LYS A 68 -2.51 2.78 -6.09
CA LYS A 68 -3.07 4.06 -5.63
C LYS A 68 -2.54 4.33 -4.23
N GLN A 69 -1.91 5.49 -4.05
CA GLN A 69 -1.48 5.93 -2.73
C GLN A 69 -2.70 6.23 -1.86
N SER A 70 -2.64 5.85 -0.58
CA SER A 70 -3.61 6.32 0.39
C SER A 70 -3.54 7.85 0.49
N ARG A 71 -4.66 8.47 0.88
CA ARG A 71 -4.70 9.92 1.10
C ARG A 71 -3.54 10.35 1.99
N VAL A 72 -3.05 11.55 1.76
CA VAL A 72 -2.02 12.18 2.58
C VAL A 72 -2.49 12.16 4.04
N HIS A 73 -1.63 11.70 4.95
CA HIS A 73 -1.93 11.75 6.37
C HIS A 73 -2.24 13.18 6.79
N TYR A 74 -3.28 13.33 7.62
CA TYR A 74 -3.56 14.59 8.26
C TYR A 74 -2.33 15.06 9.05
N HIS A 75 -1.87 16.27 8.76
CA HIS A 75 -0.88 16.95 9.58
C HIS A 75 -1.61 18.01 10.41
N SER A 76 -1.47 17.92 11.72
CA SER A 76 -2.03 18.93 12.60
C SER A 76 -1.49 20.31 12.22
N TYR A 77 -2.33 21.32 12.41
CA TYR A 77 -1.98 22.71 12.17
C TYR A 77 -0.72 23.10 12.99
N LYS A 78 0.31 23.61 12.32
CA LYS A 78 1.57 24.05 12.93
C LYS A 78 1.62 25.56 13.22
N GLY A 79 0.49 26.26 13.20
CA GLY A 79 0.42 27.69 13.50
C GLY A 79 0.57 27.99 14.99
N CYS A 80 0.48 29.28 15.35
CA CYS A 80 0.48 29.70 16.74
C CYS A 80 -0.64 28.99 17.50
N VAL A 81 -0.26 28.09 18.38
CA VAL A 81 -1.19 27.49 19.33
C VAL A 81 -1.56 28.59 20.31
N GLY A 82 -2.86 28.93 20.42
CA GLY A 82 -3.35 29.88 21.39
C GLY A 82 -2.96 29.50 22.82
N LYS A 83 -3.42 30.24 23.80
CA LYS A 83 -3.16 29.93 25.23
C LYS A 83 -3.54 28.49 25.52
N VAL A 84 -2.55 27.64 25.79
CA VAL A 84 -2.78 26.28 26.24
C VAL A 84 -3.08 26.34 27.74
N ALA A 85 -4.24 25.84 28.15
CA ALA A 85 -4.55 25.68 29.55
C ALA A 85 -3.56 24.72 30.23
N PRO A 86 -3.18 24.99 31.49
CA PRO A 86 -2.30 24.07 32.23
C PRO A 86 -2.95 22.70 32.36
N ASN A 87 -2.13 21.65 32.32
CA ASN A 87 -2.60 20.28 32.50
C ASN A 87 -2.94 20.06 33.98
N ILE A 88 -4.21 20.19 34.33
CA ILE A 88 -4.70 20.07 35.71
C ILE A 88 -4.62 18.63 36.23
N LEU A 89 -4.84 17.63 35.35
CA LEU A 89 -4.83 16.23 35.74
C LEU A 89 -3.43 15.65 35.94
N ASP A 90 -2.42 16.18 35.23
CA ASP A 90 -1.01 15.75 35.27
C ASP A 90 -0.82 14.23 35.39
N ARG A 91 -1.57 13.49 34.57
CA ARG A 91 -1.63 12.00 34.55
C ARG A 91 -2.16 11.35 35.84
N GLN A 92 -2.70 12.11 36.76
CA GLN A 92 -3.30 11.59 37.99
C GLN A 92 -4.78 11.24 37.78
N PHE A 93 -5.03 10.08 37.17
CA PHE A 93 -6.41 9.64 36.86
C PHE A 93 -7.08 8.90 38.03
N ALA A 94 -6.34 8.51 39.05
CA ALA A 94 -6.91 7.88 40.22
C ALA A 94 -7.79 8.87 41.01
N ALA A 95 -8.97 8.45 41.44
CA ALA A 95 -9.91 9.22 42.26
C ALA A 95 -10.46 8.33 43.39
N GLU A 96 -10.65 8.91 44.57
CA GLU A 96 -11.15 8.19 45.74
C GLU A 96 -12.67 8.05 45.71
N ASN A 97 -13.35 9.03 45.11
CA ASN A 97 -14.79 9.07 45.02
C ASN A 97 -15.27 9.23 43.57
N PRO A 98 -16.48 8.73 43.22
CA PRO A 98 -17.03 8.93 41.87
C PRO A 98 -17.25 10.44 41.60
N ASN A 99 -17.17 10.85 40.34
CA ASN A 99 -17.36 12.22 39.86
C ASN A 99 -16.36 13.28 40.34
N GLN A 100 -15.20 12.88 40.88
CA GLN A 100 -14.12 13.81 41.22
C GLN A 100 -13.35 14.30 40.02
N LYS A 101 -13.19 13.46 38.99
CA LYS A 101 -12.44 13.77 37.78
C LYS A 101 -13.23 13.40 36.54
N TRP A 102 -13.35 14.32 35.63
CA TRP A 102 -14.05 14.15 34.36
C TRP A 102 -13.09 14.42 33.23
N SER A 103 -13.06 13.53 32.24
CA SER A 103 -12.34 13.76 30.95
C SER A 103 -13.32 13.52 29.81
N THR A 104 -13.20 14.33 28.76
CA THR A 104 -14.02 14.18 27.55
C THR A 104 -13.09 14.10 26.35
N ASP A 105 -13.46 13.28 25.39
CA ASP A 105 -12.79 13.18 24.09
C ASP A 105 -13.83 13.29 22.98
N VAL A 106 -13.44 13.92 21.87
CA VAL A 106 -14.29 14.06 20.69
C VAL A 106 -13.60 13.37 19.52
N THR A 107 -14.20 12.31 19.01
CA THR A 107 -13.74 11.63 17.80
C THR A 107 -14.61 12.05 16.62
N GLN A 108 -14.01 12.67 15.62
CA GLN A 108 -14.68 13.01 14.37
C GLN A 108 -14.40 11.92 13.34
N VAL A 109 -15.47 11.37 12.76
CA VAL A 109 -15.39 10.41 11.66
C VAL A 109 -15.97 11.09 10.41
N ASP A 110 -15.15 11.30 9.40
CA ASP A 110 -15.62 11.76 8.10
C ASP A 110 -16.19 10.56 7.33
N LEU A 111 -17.46 10.66 6.94
CA LEU A 111 -18.19 9.68 6.14
C LEU A 111 -17.90 9.83 4.64
#